data_8a133be36cb2647e81686f0ad2a94b60
#
_entry.id   8a133be36cb2647e81686f0ad2a94b60
#
_cell.length_a   1.000
_cell.length_b   1.000
_cell.length_c   1.000
_cell.angle_alpha   90.00
_cell.angle_beta   90.00
_cell.angle_gamma   90.00
#
_symmetry.space_group_name_H-M   'P 1'
#
loop_
_entity.id
_entity.type
_entity.pdbx_description
1 polymer ?
#
loop_
_entity_poly.entity_id
_entity_poly.type
_entity_poly.pdbx_seq_one_letter_code
_entity_poly.pdbx_strand_id
1 'polypeptide(L)'
;MKKRNLMVALLCSMCLAVSSPVPAMADGTKVVTLGADLTQDQKNTMMNYFKADSSQVQVITVTNQDERDLLGNYVPSEQIGTRTLSCAYVKPTQSGGIKVRTANLNYVTCNMIATALSTAGVNNCEVVAACPYEVSGTGALTG
;
A
#
# COMPACT_ATOMS: atom_id res chain seq x y z
N MET A 1 -54.88 16.16 -12.44
CA MET A 1 -54.10 16.62 -11.29
C MET A 1 -53.20 15.55 -10.65
N LYS A 2 -53.40 14.28 -10.86
CA LYS A 2 -52.54 13.22 -10.31
C LYS A 2 -51.27 12.94 -11.12
N LYS A 3 -51.09 13.52 -12.30
CA LYS A 3 -49.90 13.29 -13.15
C LYS A 3 -48.69 14.17 -12.82
N ARG A 4 -48.88 15.26 -12.05
CA ARG A 4 -47.77 16.16 -11.67
C ARG A 4 -46.94 15.66 -10.51
N ASN A 5 -47.50 14.79 -9.65
CA ASN A 5 -46.79 14.26 -8.50
C ASN A 5 -45.91 13.04 -8.86
N LEU A 6 -46.13 12.41 -10.02
CA LEU A 6 -45.29 11.30 -10.49
C LEU A 6 -43.98 11.77 -11.11
N MET A 7 -43.97 12.98 -11.70
CA MET A 7 -42.72 13.55 -12.29
C MET A 7 -41.72 14.07 -11.27
N VAL A 8 -42.20 14.50 -10.11
CA VAL A 8 -41.33 15.00 -9.04
C VAL A 8 -40.66 13.84 -8.30
N ALA A 9 -41.32 12.68 -8.22
CA ALA A 9 -40.73 11.49 -7.60
C ALA A 9 -39.66 10.82 -8.47
N LEU A 10 -39.70 11.00 -9.80
CA LEU A 10 -38.71 10.42 -10.71
C LEU A 10 -37.40 11.24 -10.75
N LEU A 11 -37.43 12.51 -10.40
CA LEU A 11 -36.23 13.37 -10.38
C LEU A 11 -35.39 13.26 -9.12
N CYS A 12 -35.93 12.72 -8.04
CA CYS A 12 -35.17 12.44 -6.81
C CYS A 12 -34.45 11.07 -6.83
N SER A 13 -34.73 10.23 -7.83
CA SER A 13 -34.16 8.88 -7.92
C SER A 13 -32.83 8.82 -8.69
N MET A 14 -32.34 9.92 -9.25
CA MET A 14 -31.12 9.91 -10.08
C MET A 14 -29.90 10.56 -9.40
N CYS A 15 -29.94 10.80 -8.12
CA CYS A 15 -28.74 11.08 -7.32
C CYS A 15 -28.29 9.82 -6.57
N LEU A 16 -28.22 8.69 -7.27
CA LEU A 16 -27.30 7.63 -6.89
C LEU A 16 -25.92 8.14 -7.30
N ALA A 17 -25.29 8.87 -6.38
CA ALA A 17 -23.85 9.01 -6.41
C ALA A 17 -23.30 7.59 -6.53
N VAL A 18 -22.77 7.29 -7.70
CA VAL A 18 -21.89 6.13 -7.85
C VAL A 18 -20.64 6.47 -7.06
N SER A 19 -20.73 6.35 -5.73
CA SER A 19 -19.54 6.16 -4.93
C SER A 19 -19.05 4.78 -5.34
N SER A 20 -18.11 4.74 -6.27
CA SER A 20 -17.28 3.55 -6.44
C SER A 20 -16.85 3.16 -5.03
N PRO A 21 -17.13 1.96 -4.56
CA PRO A 21 -16.54 1.53 -3.33
C PRO A 21 -15.04 1.56 -3.56
N VAL A 22 -14.36 2.54 -2.96
CA VAL A 22 -12.95 2.36 -2.64
C VAL A 22 -12.93 1.05 -1.88
N PRO A 23 -12.20 0.03 -2.31
CA PRO A 23 -12.11 -1.19 -1.54
C PRO A 23 -11.58 -0.78 -0.17
N ALA A 24 -12.48 -0.64 0.79
CA ALA A 24 -12.11 -0.54 2.17
C ALA A 24 -11.31 -1.81 2.42
N MET A 25 -10.03 -1.68 2.77
CA MET A 25 -9.27 -2.81 3.25
C MET A 25 -10.09 -3.39 4.38
N ALA A 26 -10.55 -4.65 4.20
CA ALA A 26 -11.30 -5.32 5.25
C ALA A 26 -10.46 -5.25 6.53
N ASP A 27 -11.04 -4.75 7.62
CA ASP A 27 -10.38 -4.67 8.92
C ASP A 27 -9.67 -5.99 9.21
N GLY A 28 -8.33 -5.94 9.38
CA GLY A 28 -7.51 -7.09 9.68
C GLY A 28 -6.86 -7.80 8.49
N THR A 29 -7.06 -7.35 7.24
CA THR A 29 -6.37 -7.94 6.08
C THR A 29 -4.88 -7.60 6.11
N LYS A 30 -4.04 -8.63 6.12
CA LYS A 30 -2.59 -8.49 5.98
C LYS A 30 -2.24 -8.23 4.52
N VAL A 31 -1.31 -7.34 4.28
CA VAL A 31 -0.88 -6.94 2.94
C VAL A 31 0.62 -7.16 2.78
N VAL A 32 1.01 -7.72 1.64
CA VAL A 32 2.42 -7.77 1.20
C VAL A 32 2.54 -6.98 -0.08
N THR A 33 3.45 -6.04 -0.13
CA THR A 33 3.85 -5.36 -1.36
C THR A 33 5.16 -5.92 -1.86
N LEU A 34 5.25 -6.22 -3.14
CA LEU A 34 6.43 -6.78 -3.78
C LEU A 34 6.90 -5.88 -4.91
N GLY A 35 8.18 -5.56 -4.94
CA GLY A 35 8.78 -4.84 -6.05
C GLY A 35 8.64 -5.62 -7.36
N ALA A 36 8.18 -4.96 -8.42
CA ALA A 36 7.89 -5.58 -9.70
C ALA A 36 9.14 -6.20 -10.37
N ASP A 37 10.31 -5.62 -10.12
CA ASP A 37 11.58 -6.02 -10.75
C ASP A 37 12.33 -7.12 -9.99
N LEU A 38 11.78 -7.64 -8.91
CA LEU A 38 12.30 -8.85 -8.27
C LEU A 38 12.07 -10.07 -9.15
N THR A 39 13.06 -10.96 -9.18
CA THR A 39 12.87 -12.29 -9.77
C THR A 39 11.87 -13.12 -8.95
N GLN A 40 11.33 -14.17 -9.53
CA GLN A 40 10.39 -15.05 -8.82
C GLN A 40 11.02 -15.66 -7.56
N ASP A 41 12.29 -16.06 -7.63
CA ASP A 41 13.00 -16.60 -6.46
C ASP A 41 13.19 -15.55 -5.35
N GLN A 42 13.47 -14.31 -5.73
CA GLN A 42 13.56 -13.21 -4.78
C GLN A 42 12.20 -12.90 -4.13
N LYS A 43 11.11 -12.93 -4.91
CA LYS A 43 9.75 -12.79 -4.37
C LYS A 43 9.42 -13.90 -3.38
N ASN A 44 9.74 -15.14 -3.71
CA ASN A 44 9.56 -16.28 -2.82
C ASN A 44 10.41 -16.14 -1.54
N THR A 45 11.64 -15.65 -1.66
CA THR A 45 12.52 -15.36 -0.52
C THR A 45 11.89 -14.33 0.41
N MET A 46 11.32 -13.26 -0.15
CA MET A 46 10.66 -12.23 0.65
C MET A 46 9.38 -12.71 1.32
N MET A 47 8.56 -13.50 0.63
CA MET A 47 7.37 -14.11 1.23
C MET A 47 7.75 -15.03 2.42
N ASN A 48 8.81 -15.82 2.27
CA ASN A 48 9.33 -16.66 3.35
C ASN A 48 9.90 -15.82 4.51
N TYR A 49 10.63 -14.76 4.20
CA TYR A 49 11.16 -13.83 5.21
C TYR A 49 10.04 -13.20 6.05
N PHE A 50 8.97 -12.79 5.42
CA PHE A 50 7.79 -12.24 6.09
C PHE A 50 6.95 -13.33 6.79
N LYS A 51 7.21 -14.60 6.54
CA LYS A 51 6.34 -15.74 6.96
C LYS A 51 4.89 -15.53 6.49
N ALA A 52 4.74 -15.02 5.27
CA ALA A 52 3.46 -14.70 4.67
C ALA A 52 3.00 -15.82 3.73
N ASP A 53 1.75 -16.25 3.92
CA ASP A 53 1.09 -17.19 3.02
C ASP A 53 0.23 -16.40 2.02
N SER A 54 0.50 -16.56 0.74
CA SER A 54 -0.21 -15.86 -0.33
C SER A 54 -1.72 -16.12 -0.35
N SER A 55 -2.17 -17.22 0.25
CA SER A 55 -3.60 -17.52 0.40
C SER A 55 -4.27 -16.72 1.53
N GLN A 56 -3.49 -16.12 2.43
CA GLN A 56 -3.96 -15.42 3.64
C GLN A 56 -3.64 -13.93 3.65
N VAL A 57 -2.90 -13.45 2.65
CA VAL A 57 -2.51 -12.05 2.52
C VAL A 57 -2.93 -11.49 1.17
N GLN A 58 -3.21 -10.20 1.13
CA GLN A 58 -3.32 -9.49 -0.13
C GLN A 58 -1.91 -9.19 -0.65
N VAL A 59 -1.61 -9.58 -1.88
CA VAL A 59 -0.32 -9.30 -2.52
C VAL A 59 -0.51 -8.18 -3.55
N ILE A 60 0.28 -7.13 -3.42
CA ILE A 60 0.30 -5.98 -4.33
C ILE A 60 1.68 -5.91 -4.98
N THR A 61 1.71 -5.75 -6.29
CA THR A 61 2.94 -5.48 -7.02
C THR A 61 3.12 -3.99 -7.21
N VAL A 62 4.28 -3.47 -6.84
CA VAL A 62 4.65 -2.05 -6.97
C VAL A 62 5.63 -1.89 -8.12
N THR A 63 5.30 -1.02 -9.05
CA THR A 63 6.13 -0.73 -10.23
C THR A 63 6.96 0.54 -10.03
N ASN A 64 8.00 0.70 -10.84
CA ASN A 64 8.78 1.95 -10.85
C ASN A 64 7.95 3.17 -11.31
N GLN A 65 6.91 2.95 -12.11
CA GLN A 65 5.97 4.02 -12.47
C GLN A 65 5.17 4.48 -11.26
N ASP A 66 4.71 3.55 -10.40
CA ASP A 66 4.01 3.89 -9.16
C ASP A 66 4.91 4.72 -8.22
N GLU A 67 6.19 4.35 -8.10
CA GLU A 67 7.17 5.13 -7.32
C GLU A 67 7.30 6.55 -7.85
N ARG A 68 7.41 6.74 -9.15
CA ARG A 68 7.54 8.06 -9.77
C ARG A 68 6.29 8.90 -9.60
N ASP A 69 5.13 8.30 -9.77
CA ASP A 69 3.85 9.00 -9.65
C ASP A 69 3.58 9.47 -8.22
N LEU A 70 3.91 8.65 -7.23
CA LEU A 70 3.65 8.96 -5.82
C LEU A 70 4.79 9.71 -5.13
N LEU A 71 6.03 9.40 -5.44
CA LEU A 71 7.21 9.93 -4.73
C LEU A 71 8.02 10.95 -5.54
N GLY A 72 7.78 11.09 -6.84
CA GLY A 72 8.63 11.86 -7.74
C GLY A 72 8.80 13.34 -7.37
N ASN A 73 7.82 13.93 -6.66
CA ASN A 73 7.89 15.31 -6.17
C ASN A 73 8.57 15.46 -4.80
N TYR A 74 8.85 14.37 -4.10
CA TYR A 74 9.32 14.37 -2.72
C TYR A 74 10.67 13.68 -2.52
N VAL A 75 11.01 12.75 -3.41
CA VAL A 75 12.20 11.91 -3.32
C VAL A 75 13.08 12.16 -4.55
N PRO A 76 14.40 12.37 -4.38
CA PRO A 76 15.31 12.53 -5.50
C PRO A 76 15.24 11.34 -6.45
N SER A 77 15.33 11.60 -7.76
CA SER A 77 15.22 10.57 -8.80
C SER A 77 16.30 9.47 -8.68
N GLU A 78 17.46 9.82 -8.15
CA GLU A 78 18.56 8.89 -7.87
C GLU A 78 18.18 7.85 -6.81
N GLN A 79 17.33 8.23 -5.85
CA GLN A 79 16.85 7.33 -4.80
C GLN A 79 15.70 6.44 -5.29
N ILE A 80 14.84 6.96 -6.16
CA ILE A 80 13.78 6.18 -6.82
C ILE A 80 14.42 5.16 -7.79
N GLY A 81 15.40 5.60 -8.57
CA GLY A 81 16.06 4.75 -9.55
C GLY A 81 15.14 4.31 -10.69
N THR A 82 15.49 3.19 -11.30
CA THR A 82 14.81 2.64 -12.49
C THR A 82 14.15 1.27 -12.24
N ARG A 83 14.33 0.70 -11.05
CA ARG A 83 13.85 -0.65 -10.68
C ARG A 83 13.20 -0.61 -9.31
N THR A 84 12.11 -1.32 -9.16
CA THR A 84 11.40 -1.48 -7.89
C THR A 84 11.70 -2.85 -7.29
N LEU A 85 12.42 -2.88 -6.17
CA LEU A 85 13.02 -4.09 -5.60
C LEU A 85 12.62 -4.30 -4.14
N SER A 86 12.24 -3.26 -3.40
CA SER A 86 11.89 -3.40 -1.99
C SER A 86 10.44 -3.83 -1.80
N CYS A 87 10.18 -4.44 -0.66
CA CYS A 87 8.92 -5.05 -0.28
C CYS A 87 8.50 -4.57 1.10
N ALA A 88 7.22 -4.63 1.38
CA ALA A 88 6.68 -4.38 2.70
C ALA A 88 5.64 -5.44 3.09
N TYR A 89 5.60 -5.78 4.36
CA TYR A 89 4.55 -6.58 4.96
C TYR A 89 3.85 -5.75 6.02
N VAL A 90 2.57 -5.54 5.86
CA VAL A 90 1.74 -4.76 6.77
C VAL A 90 0.72 -5.67 7.44
N LYS A 91 0.76 -5.69 8.76
CA LYS A 91 -0.16 -6.45 9.60
C LYS A 91 -0.96 -5.48 10.46
N PRO A 92 -2.26 -5.30 10.22
CA PRO A 92 -3.13 -4.51 11.08
C PRO A 92 -3.17 -5.08 12.49
N THR A 93 -3.23 -4.18 13.49
CA THR A 93 -3.34 -4.55 14.90
C THR A 93 -4.48 -3.78 15.57
N GLN A 94 -4.98 -4.27 16.69
CA GLN A 94 -6.08 -3.63 17.43
C GLN A 94 -5.61 -2.42 18.25
N SER A 95 -4.33 -2.38 18.63
CA SER A 95 -3.74 -1.36 19.49
C SER A 95 -2.22 -1.33 19.34
N GLY A 96 -1.57 -0.38 20.00
CA GLY A 96 -0.12 -0.30 20.08
C GLY A 96 0.53 0.67 19.11
N GLY A 97 -0.24 1.36 18.29
CA GLY A 97 0.26 2.32 17.30
C GLY A 97 0.93 1.67 16.10
N ILE A 98 1.66 2.47 15.34
CA ILE A 98 2.38 2.03 14.15
C ILE A 98 3.79 1.62 14.57
N LYS A 99 4.15 0.35 14.32
CA LYS A 99 5.47 -0.20 14.61
C LYS A 99 6.12 -0.61 13.29
N VAL A 100 7.28 -0.04 12.97
CA VAL A 100 7.98 -0.27 11.71
C VAL A 100 9.38 -0.82 11.97
N ARG A 101 9.78 -1.84 11.21
CA ARG A 101 11.14 -2.34 11.11
C ARG A 101 11.58 -2.35 9.65
N THR A 102 12.84 -2.06 9.42
CA THR A 102 13.45 -2.10 8.08
C THR A 102 14.63 -3.04 8.06
N ALA A 103 14.88 -3.66 6.91
CA ALA A 103 16.06 -4.48 6.66
C ALA A 103 16.56 -4.27 5.22
N ASN A 104 17.86 -3.97 5.08
CA ASN A 104 18.51 -3.69 3.80
C ASN A 104 17.95 -2.46 3.06
N LEU A 105 17.49 -1.45 3.78
CA LEU A 105 17.06 -0.17 3.23
C LEU A 105 18.01 0.93 3.70
N ASN A 106 18.63 1.65 2.77
CA ASN A 106 19.64 2.66 3.09
C ASN A 106 19.18 4.12 2.97
N TYR A 107 17.98 4.37 2.45
CA TYR A 107 17.39 5.69 2.33
C TYR A 107 16.06 5.80 3.10
N VAL A 108 15.10 4.93 2.84
CA VAL A 108 13.79 4.94 3.51
C VAL A 108 13.94 4.50 4.96
N THR A 109 13.43 5.33 5.87
CA THR A 109 13.50 5.11 7.32
C THR A 109 12.18 4.59 7.88
N CYS A 110 12.23 4.01 9.09
CA CYS A 110 11.03 3.63 9.84
C CYS A 110 10.07 4.81 10.02
N ASN A 111 10.60 6.01 10.30
CA ASN A 111 9.78 7.21 10.48
C ASN A 111 9.09 7.66 9.19
N MET A 112 9.74 7.53 8.04
CA MET A 112 9.12 7.85 6.75
C MET A 112 7.91 6.96 6.48
N ILE A 113 8.03 5.67 6.71
CA ILE A 113 6.93 4.70 6.55
C ILE A 113 5.82 4.96 7.57
N ALA A 114 6.16 5.15 8.83
CA ALA A 114 5.18 5.44 9.89
C ALA A 114 4.41 6.74 9.61
N THR A 115 5.07 7.78 9.12
CA THR A 115 4.45 9.05 8.75
C THR A 115 3.51 8.88 7.56
N ALA A 116 3.91 8.13 6.53
CA ALA A 116 3.07 7.86 5.38
C ALA A 116 1.79 7.11 5.79
N LEU A 117 1.90 6.09 6.60
CA LEU A 117 0.76 5.31 7.11
C LEU A 117 -0.16 6.16 7.99
N SER A 118 0.38 6.95 8.88
CA SER A 118 -0.39 7.87 9.74
C SER A 118 -1.14 8.91 8.89
N THR A 119 -0.49 9.47 7.89
CA THR A 119 -1.11 10.42 6.95
C THR A 119 -2.24 9.76 6.15
N ALA A 120 -2.10 8.49 5.82
CA ALA A 120 -3.15 7.70 5.16
C ALA A 120 -4.29 7.25 6.10
N GLY A 121 -4.23 7.59 7.39
CA GLY A 121 -5.28 7.30 8.36
C GLY A 121 -5.12 5.97 9.10
N VAL A 122 -3.96 5.31 8.97
CA VAL A 122 -3.66 4.08 9.73
C VAL A 122 -3.23 4.44 11.14
N ASN A 123 -3.85 3.81 12.14
CA ASN A 123 -3.58 4.09 13.55
C ASN A 123 -2.78 2.99 14.24
N ASN A 124 -2.98 1.74 13.86
CA ASN A 124 -2.35 0.59 14.51
C ASN A 124 -1.95 -0.46 13.48
N CYS A 125 -0.68 -0.74 13.38
CA CYS A 125 -0.16 -1.84 12.54
C CYS A 125 1.29 -2.18 12.90
N GLU A 126 1.72 -3.35 12.47
CA GLU A 126 3.12 -3.74 12.41
C GLU A 126 3.56 -3.82 10.95
N VAL A 127 4.70 -3.22 10.65
CA VAL A 127 5.27 -3.18 9.29
C VAL A 127 6.70 -3.70 9.31
N VAL A 128 7.03 -4.54 8.34
CA VAL A 128 8.40 -4.91 8.01
C VAL A 128 8.65 -4.52 6.56
N ALA A 129 9.55 -3.58 6.33
CA ALA A 129 9.96 -3.16 4.99
C ALA A 129 11.38 -3.67 4.73
N ALA A 130 11.56 -4.42 3.66
CA ALA A 130 12.82 -5.12 3.43
C ALA A 130 13.10 -5.41 1.95
N CYS A 131 14.35 -5.74 1.67
CA CYS A 131 14.79 -6.25 0.38
C CYS A 131 15.82 -7.36 0.63
N PRO A 132 16.00 -8.34 -0.30
CA PRO A 132 17.03 -9.36 -0.15
C PRO A 132 18.46 -8.83 -0.08
N TYR A 133 18.69 -7.63 -0.61
CA TYR A 133 19.96 -6.92 -0.59
C TYR A 133 19.72 -5.41 -0.42
N GLU A 134 20.79 -4.65 -0.17
CA GLU A 134 20.67 -3.21 0.14
C GLU A 134 20.16 -2.40 -1.05
N VAL A 135 19.12 -1.61 -0.82
CA VAL A 135 18.49 -0.71 -1.79
C VAL A 135 17.96 0.55 -1.06
N SER A 136 17.48 1.54 -1.81
CA SER A 136 16.91 2.77 -1.22
C SER A 136 15.65 2.52 -0.39
N GLY A 137 14.77 1.62 -0.81
CA GLY A 137 13.53 1.28 -0.11
C GLY A 137 12.29 2.02 -0.61
N THR A 138 12.38 2.78 -1.69
CA THR A 138 11.26 3.58 -2.22
C THR A 138 10.07 2.74 -2.67
N GLY A 139 10.30 1.52 -3.18
CA GLY A 139 9.22 0.58 -3.50
C GLY A 139 8.39 0.18 -2.27
N ALA A 140 9.04 -0.07 -1.14
CA ALA A 140 8.35 -0.38 0.10
C ALA A 140 7.57 0.82 0.68
N LEU A 141 8.05 2.05 0.44
CA LEU A 141 7.37 3.28 0.84
C LEU A 141 6.14 3.58 -0.03
N THR A 142 6.19 3.19 -1.31
CA THR A 142 5.12 3.42 -2.29
C THR A 142 3.92 2.49 -2.07
N GLY A 143 4.18 1.24 -1.73
CA GLY A 143 3.15 0.20 -1.57
C GLY A 143 2.29 0.38 -0.36
#